data_65c83cfff6675846131e1a73e7272689
#
_entry.id   65c83cfff6675846131e1a73e7272689
#
_cell.length_a   1.000
_cell.length_b   1.000
_cell.length_c   1.000
_cell.angle_alpha   90.00
_cell.angle_beta   90.00
_cell.angle_gamma   90.00
#
_symmetry.space_group_name_H-M   'P 1'
#
loop_
_entity.id
_entity.type
_entity.pdbx_description
1 polymer ?
#
loop_
_entity_poly.entity_id
_entity_poly.type
_entity_poly.pdbx_seq_one_letter_code
_entity_poly.pdbx_strand_id
1 'polypeptide(L)'
;MKKIIIGSILTAGILLAGSAQANHIDKGTEAHLVKICEAIKSDSNIRLHIAIRNSGIKTKAISRGLVCNGYDPVTFAIVNKAQNTAKFMARKSGVDYEALLAKL
;
A
#
# COMPACT_ATOMS: atom_id res chain seq x y z
N MET A 1 -9.89 -5.48 -9.89
CA MET A 1 -9.96 -5.43 -10.09
C MET A 1 -10.08 -4.98 -10.20
N LYS A 2 -9.87 -4.73 -9.76
CA LYS A 2 -9.91 -4.31 -9.74
C LYS A 2 -9.78 -3.42 -9.64
N LYS A 3 -9.65 -3.04 -9.49
CA LYS A 3 -9.58 -2.24 -9.39
C LYS A 3 -9.84 -1.46 -8.99
N ILE A 4 -9.82 -1.38 -8.68
CA ILE A 4 -10.20 -0.77 -8.38
C ILE A 4 -10.52 -0.15 -7.98
N ILE A 5 -10.45 -0.11 -7.67
CA ILE A 5 -10.90 0.33 -7.49
C ILE A 5 -11.10 0.98 -7.37
N ILE A 6 -10.82 1.17 -7.34
CA ILE A 6 -11.20 1.61 -7.50
C ILE A 6 -11.69 1.93 -7.76
N GLY A 7 -11.53 2.01 -7.66
CA GLY A 7 -12.14 2.22 -7.99
C GLY A 7 -12.72 2.32 -7.85
N SER A 8 -12.75 2.32 -7.74
CA SER A 8 -13.50 2.45 -7.62
C SER A 8 -13.97 2.76 -7.15
N ILE A 9 -13.85 2.87 -6.84
CA ILE A 9 -14.37 3.25 -6.54
C ILE A 9 -14.77 3.92 -6.49
N LEU A 10 -14.52 4.05 -6.56
CA LEU A 10 -15.03 4.69 -6.59
C LEU A 10 -15.68 5.23 -6.74
N THR A 11 -15.66 5.28 -6.84
CA THR A 11 -16.31 5.75 -7.03
C THR A 11 -17.04 6.13 -6.86
N ALA A 12 -17.26 6.28 -6.71
CA ALA A 12 -17.94 6.64 -6.55
C ALA A 12 -18.39 7.25 -6.11
N GLY A 13 -18.39 7.47 -5.84
CA GLY A 13 -18.77 7.96 -5.52
C GLY A 13 -18.84 8.65 -5.03
N ILE A 14 -18.64 8.77 -4.93
CA ILE A 14 -18.60 9.34 -4.71
C ILE A 14 -18.93 10.16 -4.55
N LEU A 15 -18.95 10.44 -4.48
CA LEU A 15 -19.15 11.14 -4.49
C LEU A 15 -19.52 11.89 -4.20
N LEU A 16 -19.60 12.01 -3.89
CA LEU A 16 -19.85 12.66 -3.67
C LEU A 16 -19.74 13.63 -3.44
N ALA A 17 -19.61 13.43 -3.48
CA ALA A 17 -19.92 14.83 -3.47
C ALA A 17 -18.83 15.64 -2.79
N GLY A 18 -19.17 16.72 -2.13
CA GLY A 18 -18.15 17.53 -1.49
C GLY A 18 -17.17 16.72 -0.67
N SER A 19 -17.63 15.67 -0.10
CA SER A 19 -16.79 14.79 0.66
C SER A 19 -15.68 14.16 -0.19
N ALA A 20 -15.83 14.20 -1.48
CA ALA A 20 -14.83 13.63 -2.35
C ALA A 20 -13.47 14.31 -2.16
N GLN A 21 -13.45 15.57 -1.74
CA GLN A 21 -12.20 16.25 -1.52
C GLN A 21 -11.39 15.63 -0.40
N ALA A 22 -12.06 15.11 0.60
CA ALA A 22 -11.36 14.53 1.73
C ALA A 22 -10.58 13.28 1.32
N ASN A 23 -10.97 12.66 0.23
CA ASN A 23 -10.32 11.44 -0.24
C ASN A 23 -9.45 11.69 -1.46
N HIS A 24 -9.29 12.94 -1.81
CA HIS A 24 -8.52 13.27 -2.99
C HIS A 24 -7.04 13.01 -2.76
N ILE A 25 -6.43 12.28 -3.66
CA ILE A 25 -5.00 12.05 -3.64
C ILE A 25 -4.43 12.74 -4.88
N ASP A 26 -3.53 13.69 -4.67
CA ASP A 26 -2.96 14.40 -5.79
C ASP A 26 -1.96 13.53 -6.55
N LYS A 27 -1.61 13.95 -7.75
CA LYS A 27 -0.74 13.14 -8.60
C LYS A 27 0.64 12.91 -8.02
N GLY A 28 1.15 13.89 -7.27
CA GLY A 28 2.44 13.72 -6.63
C GLY A 28 2.42 12.64 -5.59
N THR A 29 1.39 12.64 -4.76
CA THR A 29 1.23 11.63 -3.73
C THR A 29 1.00 10.27 -4.37
N GLU A 30 0.18 10.22 -5.41
CA GLU A 30 -0.08 8.97 -6.11
C GLU A 30 1.21 8.37 -6.66
N ALA A 31 2.07 9.20 -7.25
CA ALA A 31 3.34 8.73 -7.79
C ALA A 31 4.22 8.15 -6.69
N HIS A 32 4.22 8.77 -5.50
CA HIS A 32 4.98 8.24 -4.38
C HIS A 32 4.42 6.90 -3.92
N LEU A 33 3.10 6.76 -3.89
CA LEU A 33 2.48 5.49 -3.47
C LEU A 33 2.82 4.37 -4.45
N VAL A 34 2.83 4.69 -5.75
CA VAL A 34 3.23 3.71 -6.76
C VAL A 34 4.67 3.27 -6.53
N LYS A 35 5.55 4.21 -6.23
CA LYS A 35 6.95 3.87 -5.98
C LYS A 35 7.10 3.01 -4.72
N ILE A 36 6.29 3.25 -3.72
CA ILE A 36 6.31 2.42 -2.52
C ILE A 36 5.87 1.00 -2.87
N CYS A 37 4.82 0.84 -3.66
CA CYS A 37 4.39 -0.48 -4.10
C CYS A 37 5.49 -1.19 -4.88
N GLU A 38 6.16 -0.47 -5.78
CA GLU A 38 7.28 -1.05 -6.54
C GLU A 38 8.42 -1.47 -5.62
N ALA A 39 8.70 -0.67 -4.60
CA ALA A 39 9.75 -0.99 -3.65
C ALA A 39 9.40 -2.23 -2.84
N ILE A 40 8.14 -2.36 -2.45
CA ILE A 40 7.68 -3.55 -1.74
C ILE A 40 7.89 -4.78 -2.62
N LYS A 41 7.51 -4.69 -3.89
CA LYS A 41 7.66 -5.79 -4.82
C LYS A 41 9.11 -6.16 -5.06
N SER A 42 10.01 -5.19 -4.95
CA SER A 42 11.44 -5.42 -5.18
C SER A 42 12.09 -6.27 -4.10
N ASP A 43 11.44 -6.45 -2.98
CA ASP A 43 11.94 -7.17 -1.82
C ASP A 43 13.17 -6.50 -1.19
N SER A 44 13.41 -5.23 -1.49
CA SER A 44 14.53 -4.48 -0.94
C SER A 44 14.04 -3.52 0.14
N ASN A 45 14.40 -3.81 1.39
CA ASN A 45 14.03 -2.94 2.49
C ASN A 45 14.66 -1.56 2.36
N ILE A 46 15.85 -1.50 1.77
CA ILE A 46 16.51 -0.22 1.55
C ILE A 46 15.70 0.64 0.57
N ARG A 47 15.29 0.06 -0.54
CA ARG A 47 14.45 0.77 -1.50
C ARG A 47 13.15 1.20 -0.86
N LEU A 48 12.57 0.32 -0.06
CA LEU A 48 11.31 0.63 0.61
C LEU A 48 11.47 1.81 1.56
N HIS A 49 12.54 1.82 2.36
CA HIS A 49 12.80 2.94 3.27
C HIS A 49 12.95 4.25 2.50
N ILE A 50 13.67 4.22 1.39
CA ILE A 50 13.89 5.42 0.59
C ILE A 50 12.57 5.91 0.01
N ALA A 51 11.77 5.00 -0.55
CA ALA A 51 10.50 5.37 -1.15
C ALA A 51 9.55 5.96 -0.11
N ILE A 52 9.50 5.36 1.08
CA ILE A 52 8.64 5.87 2.15
C ILE A 52 9.12 7.25 2.59
N ARG A 53 10.42 7.42 2.78
CA ARG A 53 10.97 8.71 3.19
C ARG A 53 10.67 9.79 2.16
N ASN A 54 10.85 9.46 0.89
CA ASN A 54 10.60 10.44 -0.17
C ASN A 54 9.13 10.83 -0.28
N SER A 55 8.24 9.97 0.15
CA SER A 55 6.80 10.25 0.11
C SER A 55 6.38 11.26 1.17
N GLY A 56 7.14 11.36 2.25
CA GLY A 56 6.75 12.20 3.38
C GLY A 56 5.59 11.63 4.18
N ILE A 57 5.14 10.42 3.86
CA ILE A 57 4.04 9.80 4.58
C ILE A 57 4.61 8.86 5.63
N LYS A 58 4.00 8.87 6.81
CA LYS A 58 4.49 8.02 7.88
C LYS A 58 4.30 6.54 7.55
N THR A 59 5.30 5.75 7.90
CA THR A 59 5.27 4.32 7.64
C THR A 59 4.00 3.66 8.16
N LYS A 60 3.58 4.04 9.35
CA LYS A 60 2.39 3.45 9.96
C LYS A 60 1.14 3.73 9.13
N ALA A 61 1.03 4.95 8.61
CA ALA A 61 -0.11 5.30 7.76
C ALA A 61 -0.08 4.48 6.47
N ILE A 62 1.10 4.28 5.91
CA ILE A 62 1.26 3.46 4.71
C ILE A 62 0.86 2.02 5.00
N SER A 63 1.31 1.48 6.13
CA SER A 63 1.03 0.09 6.46
C SER A 63 -0.45 -0.18 6.65
N ARG A 64 -1.21 0.85 7.00
CA ARG A 64 -2.64 0.70 7.28
C ARG A 64 -3.52 1.05 6.10
N GLY A 65 -3.04 1.92 5.22
CA GLY A 65 -3.91 2.46 4.18
C GLY A 65 -3.50 2.20 2.75
N LEU A 66 -2.25 1.79 2.53
CA LEU A 66 -1.78 1.60 1.16
C LEU A 66 -2.43 0.36 0.55
N VAL A 67 -2.84 0.50 -0.70
CA VAL A 67 -3.35 -0.62 -1.47
C VAL A 67 -2.49 -0.73 -2.72
N CYS A 68 -1.89 -1.89 -2.92
CA CYS A 68 -1.06 -2.17 -4.08
C CYS A 68 -1.74 -3.26 -4.90
N ASN A 69 -2.22 -2.90 -6.07
CA ASN A 69 -2.87 -3.85 -6.99
C ASN A 69 -4.01 -4.61 -6.30
N GLY A 70 -4.75 -3.93 -5.43
CA GLY A 70 -5.88 -4.53 -4.73
C GLY A 70 -5.54 -5.25 -3.44
N TYR A 71 -4.25 -5.28 -3.08
CA TYR A 71 -3.79 -5.94 -1.86
C TYR A 71 -3.29 -4.95 -0.84
N ASP A 72 -3.41 -5.28 0.43
CA ASP A 72 -2.70 -4.56 1.46
C ASP A 72 -1.19 -4.79 1.28
N PRO A 73 -0.34 -3.96 1.88
CA PRO A 73 1.11 -4.05 1.63
C PRO A 73 1.72 -5.40 1.99
N VAL A 74 1.28 -6.03 3.07
CA VAL A 74 1.86 -7.31 3.48
C VAL A 74 1.48 -8.40 2.49
N THR A 75 0.19 -8.48 2.16
CA THR A 75 -0.29 -9.48 1.23
C THR A 75 0.33 -9.27 -0.15
N PHE A 76 0.44 -8.01 -0.58
CA PHE A 76 1.07 -7.70 -1.86
C PHE A 76 2.51 -8.21 -1.90
N ALA A 77 3.26 -8.01 -0.80
CA ALA A 77 4.62 -8.50 -0.73
C ALA A 77 4.65 -10.02 -0.81
N ILE A 78 3.75 -10.69 -0.10
CA ILE A 78 3.72 -12.15 -0.08
C ILE A 78 3.42 -12.71 -1.46
N VAL A 79 2.41 -12.17 -2.15
CA VAL A 79 2.05 -12.72 -3.48
C VAL A 79 3.15 -12.44 -4.50
N ASN A 80 4.01 -11.46 -4.25
CA ASN A 80 5.16 -11.18 -5.10
C ASN A 80 6.43 -11.87 -4.61
N LYS A 81 6.30 -12.73 -3.60
CA LYS A 81 7.43 -13.47 -3.03
C LYS A 81 8.51 -12.56 -2.47
N ALA A 82 8.11 -11.39 -2.01
CA ALA A 82 9.00 -10.38 -1.44
C ALA A 82 9.03 -10.54 0.08
N GLN A 83 9.76 -11.54 0.55
CA GLN A 83 9.72 -11.95 1.95
C GLN A 83 10.26 -10.89 2.89
N ASN A 84 11.33 -10.20 2.50
CA ASN A 84 11.93 -9.20 3.38
C ASN A 84 11.01 -8.01 3.60
N THR A 85 10.44 -7.49 2.52
CA THR A 85 9.52 -6.35 2.65
C THR A 85 8.21 -6.78 3.29
N ALA A 86 7.78 -8.04 3.06
CA ALA A 86 6.60 -8.56 3.72
C ALA A 86 6.76 -8.53 5.24
N LYS A 87 7.89 -9.02 5.72
CA LYS A 87 8.15 -9.04 7.16
C LYS A 87 8.25 -7.63 7.73
N PHE A 88 8.90 -6.73 6.99
CA PHE A 88 9.01 -5.36 7.42
C PHE A 88 7.63 -4.71 7.57
N MET A 89 6.81 -4.83 6.54
CA MET A 89 5.49 -4.23 6.57
C MET A 89 4.59 -4.89 7.62
N ALA A 90 4.73 -6.19 7.81
CA ALA A 90 3.96 -6.89 8.84
C ALA A 90 4.26 -6.33 10.22
N ARG A 91 5.55 -6.11 10.51
CA ARG A 91 5.92 -5.53 11.81
C ARG A 91 5.34 -4.14 11.98
N LYS A 92 5.35 -3.34 10.92
CA LYS A 92 4.84 -1.97 10.99
C LYS A 92 3.32 -1.92 11.13
N SER A 93 2.63 -2.89 10.59
CA SER A 93 1.16 -2.92 10.66
C SER A 93 0.64 -3.72 11.85
N GLY A 94 1.52 -4.39 12.58
CA GLY A 94 1.10 -5.22 13.70
C GLY A 94 0.48 -6.54 13.29
N VAL A 95 0.77 -6.98 12.08
CA VAL A 95 0.25 -8.24 11.55
C VAL A 95 1.25 -9.36 11.81
N ASP A 96 0.74 -10.52 12.20
CA ASP A 96 1.58 -11.70 12.36
C ASP A 96 1.85 -12.28 10.97
N TYR A 97 3.09 -12.13 10.53
CA TYR A 97 3.50 -12.57 9.19
C TYR A 97 3.24 -14.06 8.98
N GLU A 98 3.63 -14.88 9.96
CA GLU A 98 3.48 -16.33 9.80
C GLU A 98 2.02 -16.75 9.74
N ALA A 99 1.19 -16.12 10.56
CA ALA A 99 -0.24 -16.44 10.55
C ALA A 99 -0.87 -16.05 9.22
N LEU A 100 -0.48 -14.88 8.69
CA LEU A 100 -1.02 -14.44 7.42
C LEU A 100 -0.53 -15.33 6.27
N LEU A 101 0.74 -15.70 6.31
CA LEU A 101 1.32 -16.57 5.29
C LEU A 101 0.56 -17.91 5.22
N ALA A 102 0.16 -18.42 6.37
CA ALA A 102 -0.54 -19.71 6.43
C ALA A 102 -1.94 -19.65 5.80
N LYS A 103 -2.50 -18.45 5.68
CA LYS A 103 -3.84 -18.29 5.10
C LYS A 103 -3.83 -18.11 3.59
N LEU A 104 -2.68 -17.90 2.99
CA LEU A 104 -2.62 -17.57 1.56
C LEU A 104 -2.27 -18.77 0.66
#